data_795f47110e1d4168ffed3eb85c8d53b4
#
_entry.id   795f47110e1d4168ffed3eb85c8d53b4
#
_cell.length_a   1.000
_cell.length_b   1.000
_cell.length_c   1.000
_cell.angle_alpha   90.00
_cell.angle_beta   90.00
_cell.angle_gamma   90.00
#
_symmetry.space_group_name_H-M   'P 1'
#
loop_
_entity.id
_entity.type
_entity.pdbx_description
1 polymer ?
#
loop_
_entity_poly.entity_id
_entity_poly.type
_entity_poly.pdbx_seq_one_letter_code
_entity_poly.pdbx_strand_id
1 'polypeptide(L)'
;RMNERAAGLGMANTHFVNCNGLDTDGHLTTARDIGLMSRELITSYPQIRDYTMIWMENITHTTRKGTSEFGLSNTNKLVRQYEYATGLKTGSTGEAKFCVSATAEKNGVELIAVIMASENSRQRFQDAVTLLNYGFGKCQIYTDDAPQALPDADVEGGVRDQISVGYAEAFTWLDT
;
A
#
# COMPACT_ATOMS: atom_id res chain seq x y z
N ARG A 1 18.80 -1.54 -12.21
CA ARG A 1 17.86 -2.38 -11.40
C ARG A 1 16.61 -1.62 -10.96
N MET A 2 16.70 -0.41 -10.31
CA MET A 2 15.51 0.34 -9.90
C MET A 2 14.63 0.72 -11.08
N ASN A 3 15.20 1.27 -12.16
CA ASN A 3 14.45 1.66 -13.37
C ASN A 3 13.88 0.45 -14.13
N GLU A 4 14.61 -0.68 -14.17
CA GLU A 4 14.10 -1.94 -14.75
C GLU A 4 12.87 -2.44 -13.96
N ARG A 5 12.92 -2.38 -12.62
CA ARG A 5 11.78 -2.77 -11.79
C ARG A 5 10.60 -1.81 -11.96
N ALA A 6 10.86 -0.50 -12.01
CA ALA A 6 9.83 0.50 -12.28
C ALA A 6 9.12 0.22 -13.63
N ALA A 7 9.88 -0.03 -14.70
CA ALA A 7 9.31 -0.39 -15.99
C ALA A 7 8.47 -1.68 -15.91
N GLY A 8 8.96 -2.72 -15.21
CA GLY A 8 8.23 -3.96 -14.99
C GLY A 8 6.93 -3.82 -14.19
N LEU A 9 6.81 -2.77 -13.38
CA LEU A 9 5.59 -2.43 -12.63
C LEU A 9 4.66 -1.49 -13.40
N GLY A 10 5.03 -1.08 -14.62
CA GLY A 10 4.25 -0.13 -15.42
C GLY A 10 4.35 1.33 -14.94
N MET A 11 5.41 1.69 -14.20
CA MET A 11 5.68 3.06 -13.73
C MET A 11 6.26 3.89 -14.87
N ALA A 12 5.42 4.25 -15.84
CA ALA A 12 5.84 4.83 -17.11
C ALA A 12 6.40 6.27 -17.00
N ASN A 13 6.15 6.95 -15.89
CA ASN A 13 6.58 8.33 -15.64
C ASN A 13 7.58 8.42 -14.48
N THR A 14 8.33 7.35 -14.25
CA THR A 14 9.33 7.29 -13.17
C THR A 14 10.71 7.03 -13.72
N HIS A 15 11.68 7.84 -13.30
CA HIS A 15 13.09 7.63 -13.54
C HIS A 15 13.90 7.89 -12.28
N PHE A 16 14.59 6.87 -11.80
CA PHE A 16 15.48 6.94 -10.65
C PHE A 16 16.91 7.23 -11.10
N VAL A 17 17.48 8.32 -10.64
CA VAL A 17 18.90 8.71 -10.85
C VAL A 17 19.77 8.24 -9.69
N ASN A 18 19.21 8.24 -8.47
CA ASN A 18 19.89 7.78 -7.26
C ASN A 18 18.98 6.85 -6.44
N CYS A 19 19.54 6.22 -5.40
CA CYS A 19 18.82 5.31 -4.50
C CYS A 19 18.44 5.93 -3.15
N ASN A 20 18.88 7.15 -2.87
CA ASN A 20 18.66 7.82 -1.58
C ASN A 20 17.51 8.84 -1.60
N GLY A 21 16.99 9.20 -2.79
CA GLY A 21 15.85 10.10 -2.95
C GLY A 21 16.19 11.59 -2.80
N LEU A 22 17.47 11.98 -2.93
CA LEU A 22 17.85 13.38 -2.94
C LEU A 22 17.61 14.01 -4.31
N ASP A 23 17.27 15.30 -4.30
CA ASP A 23 17.01 16.09 -5.49
C ASP A 23 18.16 15.99 -6.48
N THR A 24 17.86 15.62 -7.71
CA THR A 24 18.80 15.43 -8.81
C THR A 24 18.04 15.54 -10.13
N ASP A 25 18.61 16.22 -11.12
CA ASP A 25 18.03 16.39 -12.44
C ASP A 25 17.61 15.04 -13.04
N GLY A 26 16.37 14.94 -13.48
CA GLY A 26 15.81 13.72 -14.05
C GLY A 26 15.35 12.66 -13.04
N HIS A 27 15.45 12.91 -11.73
CA HIS A 27 14.92 12.03 -10.69
C HIS A 27 13.42 12.34 -10.48
N LEU A 28 12.57 11.70 -11.28
CA LEU A 28 11.15 12.04 -11.40
C LEU A 28 10.25 10.84 -11.13
N THR A 29 9.05 11.12 -10.62
CA THR A 29 7.98 10.14 -10.45
C THR A 29 6.61 10.82 -10.45
N THR A 30 5.54 10.03 -10.37
CA THR A 30 4.17 10.51 -10.22
C THR A 30 3.48 9.85 -9.02
N ALA A 31 2.39 10.44 -8.52
CA ALA A 31 1.59 9.83 -7.46
C ALA A 31 1.05 8.45 -7.87
N ARG A 32 0.65 8.27 -9.14
CA ARG A 32 0.22 6.99 -9.69
C ARG A 32 1.32 5.94 -9.63
N ASP A 33 2.52 6.29 -10.06
CA ASP A 33 3.64 5.35 -10.11
C ASP A 33 4.09 4.94 -8.70
N ILE A 34 4.11 5.88 -7.75
CA ILE A 34 4.34 5.56 -6.33
C ILE A 34 3.24 4.66 -5.78
N GLY A 35 1.99 4.86 -6.18
CA GLY A 35 0.87 3.97 -5.83
C GLY A 35 1.10 2.54 -6.35
N LEU A 36 1.53 2.38 -7.60
CA LEU A 36 1.86 1.07 -8.19
C LEU A 36 2.99 0.37 -7.42
N MET A 37 4.07 1.09 -7.12
CA MET A 37 5.18 0.56 -6.33
C MET A 37 4.75 0.18 -4.91
N SER A 38 3.95 1.02 -4.27
CA SER A 38 3.44 0.77 -2.92
C SER A 38 2.54 -0.46 -2.88
N ARG A 39 1.65 -0.60 -3.87
CA ARG A 39 0.80 -1.79 -4.02
C ARG A 39 1.64 -3.05 -4.15
N GLU A 40 2.62 -3.06 -5.05
CA GLU A 40 3.53 -4.20 -5.20
C GLU A 40 4.21 -4.56 -3.88
N LEU A 41 4.69 -3.56 -3.15
CA LEU A 41 5.39 -3.77 -1.90
C LEU A 41 4.50 -4.43 -0.84
N ILE A 42 3.28 -3.91 -0.62
CA ILE A 42 2.38 -4.43 0.43
C ILE A 42 1.73 -5.76 0.06
N THR A 43 1.54 -6.06 -1.23
CA THR A 43 0.95 -7.33 -1.67
C THR A 43 1.97 -8.46 -1.77
N SER A 44 3.18 -8.18 -2.26
CA SER A 44 4.23 -9.18 -2.43
C SER A 44 5.09 -9.39 -1.18
N TYR A 45 5.12 -8.39 -0.28
CA TYR A 45 5.93 -8.39 0.94
C TYR A 45 5.14 -7.84 2.13
N PRO A 46 4.04 -8.49 2.55
CA PRO A 46 3.14 -7.98 3.60
C PRO A 46 3.83 -7.78 4.95
N GLN A 47 4.93 -8.49 5.21
CA GLN A 47 5.77 -8.32 6.40
C GLN A 47 6.40 -6.92 6.51
N ILE A 48 6.35 -6.09 5.46
CA ILE A 48 6.82 -4.70 5.54
C ILE A 48 6.06 -3.91 6.62
N ARG A 49 4.82 -4.30 6.92
CA ARG A 49 4.00 -3.67 7.96
C ARG A 49 4.61 -3.78 9.35
N ASP A 50 5.33 -4.88 9.65
CA ASP A 50 6.01 -5.09 10.93
C ASP A 50 7.03 -3.98 11.21
N TYR A 51 7.61 -3.40 10.15
CA TYR A 51 8.59 -2.31 10.23
C TYR A 51 7.95 -0.93 10.11
N THR A 52 7.01 -0.75 9.19
CA THR A 52 6.40 0.55 8.94
C THR A 52 5.51 1.05 10.07
N MET A 53 5.04 0.15 10.92
CA MET A 53 4.20 0.45 12.08
C MET A 53 4.99 0.68 13.37
N ILE A 54 6.30 0.43 13.39
CA ILE A 54 7.14 0.78 14.55
C ILE A 54 7.13 2.31 14.73
N TRP A 55 6.69 2.76 15.90
CA TRP A 55 6.68 4.19 16.22
C TRP A 55 8.01 4.71 16.74
N MET A 56 8.60 4.00 17.68
CA MET A 56 9.89 4.35 18.28
C MET A 56 10.71 3.09 18.52
N GLU A 57 12.01 3.19 18.27
CA GLU A 57 12.95 2.11 18.55
C GLU A 57 14.31 2.70 18.91
N ASN A 58 15.00 2.09 19.87
CA ASN A 58 16.37 2.42 20.20
C ASN A 58 17.32 1.46 19.49
N ILE A 59 18.34 2.02 18.85
CA ILE A 59 19.43 1.27 18.26
C ILE A 59 20.75 1.53 18.98
N THR A 60 21.51 0.49 19.19
CA THR A 60 22.86 0.61 19.73
C THR A 60 23.82 1.00 18.61
N HIS A 61 24.38 2.20 18.69
CA HIS A 61 25.34 2.71 17.72
C HIS A 61 26.76 2.57 18.27
N THR A 62 27.54 1.67 17.68
CA THR A 62 28.95 1.44 18.07
C THR A 62 29.88 2.05 17.04
N THR A 63 30.77 2.92 17.51
CA THR A 63 31.81 3.60 16.72
C THR A 63 33.19 3.35 17.34
N ARG A 64 34.22 3.80 16.67
CA ARG A 64 35.59 3.80 17.26
C ARG A 64 35.72 4.67 18.53
N LYS A 65 34.75 5.58 18.77
CA LYS A 65 34.74 6.48 19.95
C LYS A 65 33.95 5.92 21.13
N GLY A 66 33.28 4.74 20.94
CA GLY A 66 32.47 4.10 21.97
C GLY A 66 31.08 3.70 21.46
N THR A 67 30.29 3.20 22.37
CA THR A 67 28.92 2.75 22.15
C THR A 67 27.92 3.74 22.76
N SER A 68 26.86 4.06 22.05
CA SER A 68 25.75 4.91 22.52
C SER A 68 24.42 4.38 22.04
N GLU A 69 23.37 4.59 22.85
CA GLU A 69 21.99 4.35 22.42
C GLU A 69 21.50 5.55 21.60
N PHE A 70 20.83 5.25 20.49
CA PHE A 70 20.25 6.24 19.60
C PHE A 70 18.76 5.94 19.38
N GLY A 71 17.89 6.85 19.86
CA GLY A 71 16.44 6.74 19.71
C GLY A 71 16.00 7.19 18.32
N LEU A 72 15.31 6.30 17.62
CA LEU A 72 14.63 6.59 16.36
C LEU A 72 13.13 6.76 16.57
N SER A 73 12.52 7.70 15.86
CA SER A 73 11.05 7.84 15.82
C SER A 73 10.56 7.88 14.38
N ASN A 74 9.41 7.25 14.14
CA ASN A 74 8.78 7.21 12.83
C ASN A 74 8.35 8.62 12.40
N THR A 75 8.72 8.97 11.19
CA THR A 75 8.30 10.23 10.58
C THR A 75 6.88 10.19 10.03
N ASN A 76 6.29 8.98 9.86
CA ASN A 76 4.90 8.80 9.48
C ASN A 76 3.98 8.91 10.69
N LYS A 77 3.44 10.10 10.94
CA LYS A 77 2.56 10.36 12.08
C LYS A 77 1.22 9.62 12.01
N LEU A 78 0.80 9.16 10.83
CA LEU A 78 -0.45 8.39 10.68
C LEU A 78 -0.44 7.11 11.50
N VAL A 79 0.73 6.50 11.72
CA VAL A 79 0.92 5.33 12.58
C VAL A 79 0.29 5.50 13.98
N ARG A 80 0.22 6.75 14.49
CA ARG A 80 -0.41 7.07 15.79
C ARG A 80 -1.67 7.91 15.71
N GLN A 81 -1.92 8.58 14.58
CA GLN A 81 -2.98 9.56 14.44
C GLN A 81 -4.18 9.04 13.66
N TYR A 82 -4.04 7.91 12.95
CA TYR A 82 -5.09 7.34 12.14
C TYR A 82 -5.23 5.84 12.42
N GLU A 83 -6.34 5.44 13.02
CA GLU A 83 -6.54 4.10 13.58
C GLU A 83 -6.44 2.97 12.53
N TYR A 84 -6.74 3.28 11.27
CA TYR A 84 -6.68 2.30 10.17
C TYR A 84 -5.32 2.23 9.47
N ALA A 85 -4.36 3.07 9.87
CA ALA A 85 -3.05 3.13 9.20
C ALA A 85 -2.29 1.81 9.28
N THR A 86 -1.71 1.38 8.14
CA THR A 86 -0.84 0.20 8.02
C THR A 86 0.57 0.57 7.53
N GLY A 87 0.83 1.86 7.25
CA GLY A 87 2.14 2.36 6.82
C GLY A 87 2.00 3.62 5.96
N LEU A 88 2.86 3.92 4.98
CA LEU A 88 4.00 3.16 4.50
C LEU A 88 5.30 3.98 4.64
N LYS A 89 5.47 5.05 3.81
CA LYS A 89 6.73 5.81 3.74
C LYS A 89 6.49 7.30 3.54
N THR A 90 7.26 8.12 4.25
CA THR A 90 7.33 9.58 4.05
C THR A 90 8.62 9.99 3.37
N GLY A 91 8.61 11.14 2.72
CA GLY A 91 9.80 11.80 2.20
C GLY A 91 9.64 13.32 2.21
N SER A 92 10.74 14.04 2.23
CA SER A 92 10.75 15.48 2.01
C SER A 92 12.12 15.95 1.55
N THR A 93 12.13 16.82 0.54
CA THR A 93 13.30 17.50 0.03
C THR A 93 12.94 18.97 -0.27
N GLY A 94 13.90 19.74 -0.70
CA GLY A 94 13.65 21.14 -1.08
C GLY A 94 12.69 21.27 -2.27
N GLU A 95 12.86 20.43 -3.29
CA GLU A 95 12.06 20.45 -4.52
C GLU A 95 10.78 19.62 -4.40
N ALA A 96 10.88 18.39 -3.88
CA ALA A 96 9.74 17.50 -3.74
C ALA A 96 8.76 17.92 -2.63
N LYS A 97 9.15 18.86 -1.77
CA LYS A 97 8.38 19.29 -0.59
C LYS A 97 8.01 18.09 0.30
N PHE A 98 6.81 18.04 0.84
CA PHE A 98 6.38 16.99 1.78
C PHE A 98 5.55 15.94 1.06
N CYS A 99 6.04 14.70 1.05
CA CYS A 99 5.40 13.57 0.39
C CYS A 99 5.09 12.45 1.38
N VAL A 100 4.04 11.68 1.09
CA VAL A 100 3.71 10.43 1.80
C VAL A 100 3.02 9.45 0.86
N SER A 101 3.44 8.20 0.89
CA SER A 101 2.63 7.06 0.51
C SER A 101 2.05 6.49 1.80
N ALA A 102 0.75 6.63 2.00
CA ALA A 102 0.03 6.17 3.17
C ALA A 102 -0.79 4.93 2.81
N THR A 103 -0.75 3.91 3.66
CA THR A 103 -1.59 2.72 3.55
C THR A 103 -2.50 2.61 4.76
N ALA A 104 -3.69 2.11 4.55
CA ALA A 104 -4.68 1.90 5.60
C ALA A 104 -5.60 0.74 5.24
N GLU A 105 -6.05 0.01 6.26
CA GLU A 105 -6.98 -1.11 6.12
C GLU A 105 -8.20 -0.92 7.02
N LYS A 106 -9.38 -1.10 6.44
CA LYS A 106 -10.65 -1.05 7.16
C LYS A 106 -11.64 -2.04 6.56
N ASN A 107 -12.24 -2.89 7.38
CA ASN A 107 -13.25 -3.88 6.98
C ASN A 107 -12.80 -4.77 5.80
N GLY A 108 -11.54 -5.18 5.78
CA GLY A 108 -10.96 -6.02 4.73
C GLY A 108 -10.57 -5.26 3.44
N VAL A 109 -10.88 -3.96 3.34
CA VAL A 109 -10.42 -3.11 2.23
C VAL A 109 -9.11 -2.45 2.60
N GLU A 110 -8.07 -2.64 1.81
CA GLU A 110 -6.80 -1.92 1.96
C GLU A 110 -6.68 -0.85 0.87
N LEU A 111 -6.37 0.38 1.28
CA LEU A 111 -6.22 1.54 0.41
C LEU A 111 -4.83 2.14 0.50
N ILE A 112 -4.41 2.76 -0.60
CA ILE A 112 -3.16 3.51 -0.73
C ILE A 112 -3.50 4.94 -1.13
N ALA A 113 -3.08 5.92 -0.32
CA ALA A 113 -3.15 7.33 -0.65
C ALA A 113 -1.74 7.89 -0.83
N VAL A 114 -1.48 8.48 -1.99
CA VAL A 114 -0.18 9.10 -2.31
C VAL A 114 -0.34 10.60 -2.40
N ILE A 115 0.33 11.31 -1.50
CA ILE A 115 0.42 12.77 -1.49
C ILE A 115 1.81 13.18 -1.91
N MET A 116 1.90 14.09 -2.86
CA MET A 116 3.16 14.65 -3.34
C MET A 116 3.12 16.17 -3.29
N ALA A 117 4.28 16.77 -3.07
CA ALA A 117 4.48 18.21 -3.09
C ALA A 117 3.55 19.02 -2.15
N SER A 118 3.15 18.45 -1.02
CA SER A 118 2.39 19.18 0.00
C SER A 118 3.24 20.31 0.59
N GLU A 119 2.62 21.44 0.90
CA GLU A 119 3.29 22.64 1.37
C GLU A 119 3.96 22.45 2.73
N ASN A 120 3.39 21.60 3.59
CA ASN A 120 3.94 21.33 4.90
C ASN A 120 3.65 19.90 5.38
N SER A 121 4.41 19.48 6.39
CA SER A 121 4.32 18.14 6.95
C SER A 121 2.95 17.79 7.53
N ARG A 122 2.22 18.77 8.08
CA ARG A 122 0.89 18.52 8.67
C ARG A 122 -0.15 18.30 7.57
N GLN A 123 -0.11 19.13 6.52
CA GLN A 123 -1.06 19.09 5.42
C GLN A 123 -1.04 17.74 4.71
N ARG A 124 0.18 17.20 4.39
CA ARG A 124 0.27 15.89 3.71
C ARG A 124 -0.47 14.77 4.44
N PHE A 125 -0.49 14.79 5.79
CA PHE A 125 -1.20 13.78 6.57
C PHE A 125 -2.71 14.02 6.58
N GLN A 126 -3.14 15.29 6.65
CA GLN A 126 -4.56 15.64 6.56
C GLN A 126 -5.14 15.24 5.20
N ASP A 127 -4.41 15.53 4.11
CA ASP A 127 -4.82 15.16 2.75
C ASP A 127 -4.88 13.63 2.59
N ALA A 128 -3.88 12.90 3.13
CA ALA A 128 -3.88 11.45 3.09
C ALA A 128 -5.10 10.85 3.83
N VAL A 129 -5.41 11.33 5.03
CA VAL A 129 -6.60 10.89 5.80
C VAL A 129 -7.88 11.20 5.04
N THR A 130 -7.97 12.40 4.42
CA THR A 130 -9.15 12.79 3.62
C THR A 130 -9.37 11.84 2.45
N LEU A 131 -8.30 11.52 1.69
CA LEU A 131 -8.38 10.57 0.58
C LEU A 131 -8.71 9.14 1.03
N LEU A 132 -8.09 8.67 2.12
CA LEU A 132 -8.38 7.33 2.67
C LEU A 132 -9.84 7.23 3.12
N ASN A 133 -10.34 8.23 3.86
CA ASN A 133 -11.74 8.24 4.30
C ASN A 133 -12.71 8.33 3.11
N TYR A 134 -12.37 9.10 2.09
CA TYR A 134 -13.16 9.14 0.86
C TYR A 134 -13.21 7.76 0.19
N GLY A 135 -12.05 7.08 0.07
CA GLY A 135 -11.98 5.74 -0.51
C GLY A 135 -12.79 4.71 0.29
N PHE A 136 -12.65 4.69 1.62
CA PHE A 136 -13.44 3.80 2.49
C PHE A 136 -14.95 4.11 2.47
N GLY A 137 -15.34 5.32 2.13
CA GLY A 137 -16.73 5.68 1.91
C GLY A 137 -17.28 5.28 0.54
N LYS A 138 -16.41 4.83 -0.37
CA LYS A 138 -16.75 4.42 -1.74
C LYS A 138 -16.56 2.93 -2.00
N CYS A 139 -15.71 2.27 -1.23
CA CYS A 139 -15.34 0.88 -1.47
C CYS A 139 -15.80 0.00 -0.30
N GLN A 140 -16.38 -1.15 -0.60
CA GLN A 140 -16.74 -2.17 0.40
C GLN A 140 -16.49 -3.57 -0.15
N ILE A 141 -16.23 -4.51 0.75
CA ILE A 141 -16.22 -5.93 0.38
C ILE A 141 -17.68 -6.43 0.41
N TYR A 142 -18.13 -6.97 -0.70
CA TYR A 142 -19.35 -7.73 -0.77
C TYR A 142 -19.00 -9.21 -0.74
N THR A 143 -19.72 -9.96 0.09
CA THR A 143 -19.62 -11.42 0.16
C THR A 143 -21.01 -12.02 -0.11
N ASP A 144 -21.11 -12.87 -1.12
CA ASP A 144 -22.31 -13.66 -1.35
C ASP A 144 -22.18 -14.96 -0.53
N ASP A 145 -22.84 -14.98 0.62
CA ASP A 145 -22.88 -16.10 1.56
C ASP A 145 -24.11 -17.00 1.37
N ALA A 146 -25.01 -16.61 0.46
CA ALA A 146 -26.21 -17.36 0.11
C ALA A 146 -26.39 -17.49 -1.43
N PRO A 147 -25.39 -18.05 -2.15
CA PRO A 147 -25.48 -18.16 -3.60
C PRO A 147 -26.68 -19.00 -4.02
N GLN A 148 -27.36 -18.60 -5.11
CA GLN A 148 -28.43 -19.37 -5.67
C GLN A 148 -27.96 -20.77 -6.08
N ALA A 149 -28.77 -21.79 -5.84
CA ALA A 149 -28.45 -23.13 -6.30
C ALA A 149 -28.26 -23.13 -7.83
N LEU A 150 -27.16 -23.72 -8.27
CA LEU A 150 -26.90 -23.90 -9.70
C LEU A 150 -27.74 -25.04 -10.23
N PRO A 151 -28.25 -24.96 -11.49
CA PRO A 151 -28.90 -26.10 -12.14
C PRO A 151 -27.88 -27.22 -12.35
N ASP A 152 -28.37 -28.45 -12.33
CA ASP A 152 -27.56 -29.62 -12.69
C ASP A 152 -26.98 -29.44 -14.10
N ALA A 153 -25.79 -29.90 -14.33
CA ALA A 153 -25.10 -29.83 -15.63
C ALA A 153 -25.26 -31.19 -16.37
N ASP A 154 -25.59 -31.11 -17.67
CA ASP A 154 -25.64 -32.29 -18.54
C ASP A 154 -24.23 -32.86 -18.78
N VAL A 155 -24.12 -34.17 -18.83
CA VAL A 155 -22.85 -34.90 -19.03
C VAL A 155 -22.94 -35.73 -20.32
N GLU A 156 -22.12 -35.39 -21.29
CA GLU A 156 -21.96 -36.19 -22.51
C GLU A 156 -20.96 -37.33 -22.31
N GLY A 157 -21.39 -38.56 -22.66
CA GLY A 157 -20.54 -39.76 -22.60
C GLY A 157 -20.21 -40.26 -21.19
N GLY A 158 -20.90 -39.78 -20.15
CA GLY A 158 -20.75 -40.23 -18.79
C GLY A 158 -21.66 -41.39 -18.38
N VAL A 159 -21.47 -41.94 -17.19
CA VAL A 159 -22.35 -42.99 -16.59
C VAL A 159 -23.68 -42.39 -16.09
N ARG A 160 -23.71 -41.09 -15.87
CA ARG A 160 -24.87 -40.31 -15.47
C ARG A 160 -25.12 -39.24 -16.52
N ASP A 161 -26.38 -38.97 -16.81
CA ASP A 161 -26.77 -37.94 -17.77
C ASP A 161 -26.62 -36.52 -17.22
N GLN A 162 -26.64 -36.37 -15.88
CA GLN A 162 -26.51 -35.08 -15.19
C GLN A 162 -25.65 -35.21 -13.93
N ILE A 163 -25.00 -34.14 -13.55
CA ILE A 163 -24.27 -33.98 -12.31
C ILE A 163 -24.70 -32.70 -11.59
N SER A 164 -24.80 -32.78 -10.28
CA SER A 164 -25.02 -31.60 -9.45
C SER A 164 -23.75 -30.77 -9.41
N VAL A 165 -23.90 -29.47 -9.62
CA VAL A 165 -22.80 -28.46 -9.55
C VAL A 165 -23.10 -27.48 -8.44
N GLY A 166 -22.02 -26.93 -7.87
CA GLY A 166 -22.11 -25.95 -6.80
C GLY A 166 -20.88 -25.03 -6.82
N TYR A 167 -20.95 -23.96 -6.07
CA TYR A 167 -19.81 -23.08 -5.88
C TYR A 167 -18.79 -23.77 -4.98
N ALA A 168 -17.51 -23.69 -5.34
CA ALA A 168 -16.41 -24.24 -4.53
C ALA A 168 -16.17 -23.43 -3.26
N GLU A 169 -16.38 -22.11 -3.33
CA GLU A 169 -16.15 -21.15 -2.24
C GLU A 169 -17.19 -20.03 -2.31
N ALA A 170 -17.38 -19.31 -1.20
CA ALA A 170 -18.16 -18.09 -1.17
C ALA A 170 -17.56 -17.05 -2.13
N PHE A 171 -18.42 -16.37 -2.88
CA PHE A 171 -17.98 -15.36 -3.83
C PHE A 171 -17.84 -14.01 -3.14
N THR A 172 -16.65 -13.39 -3.26
CA THR A 172 -16.37 -12.07 -2.71
C THR A 172 -15.82 -11.15 -3.77
N TRP A 173 -16.22 -9.88 -3.77
CA TRP A 173 -15.64 -8.85 -4.64
C TRP A 173 -15.62 -7.48 -3.96
N LEU A 174 -14.78 -6.59 -4.50
CA LEU A 174 -14.74 -5.19 -4.12
C LEU A 174 -15.84 -4.44 -4.88
N ASP A 175 -16.81 -3.91 -4.14
CA ASP A 175 -17.84 -3.01 -4.65
C ASP A 175 -17.36 -1.55 -4.54
N THR A 176 -17.56 -0.71 -5.60
CA THR A 176 -17.02 0.66 -5.70
C THR A 176 -18.03 1.66 -6.23
#